data_57b8ed1dda84010e59586317043e1598
#
_entry.id   57b8ed1dda84010e59586317043e1598
#
_cell.length_a   1.000
_cell.length_b   1.000
_cell.length_c   1.000
_cell.angle_alpha   90.00
_cell.angle_beta   90.00
_cell.angle_gamma   90.00
#
_symmetry.space_group_name_H-M   'P 1'
#
loop_
_entity.id
_entity.type
_entity.pdbx_description
1 polymer ?
#
loop_
_entity_poly.entity_id
_entity_poly.type
_entity_poly.pdbx_seq_one_letter_code
_entity_poly.pdbx_strand_id
1 'polypeptide(L)'
;MAPFDFRKNKSMSSPDTLQIPTDLLPRDGRFGSGPSKIRGEQITALVADAPTYLGTSHRQATVRSKVGEVRDGLSALFNLPEGYEVLLGNGGTTCFWDAATFHLIAEQSQHLSFGEFSSKFASAAKEAPHIKDPSIITSEVGTHPTAVAEEGVDLYALTHNETSTGVMMPIVRPAGATGLVAVDATSGAGGLMVDANEFDCYYFAPQKSFSSDGGLWLALCSPAAIERIESLAASGRWTPAFFDLKITLDNSRLNQTYNTPALATIHLLASQIKWMNENGGLSFSSGRSRTSAEILYSWAEASDFATPFVTNPADRSNVVGTIDFSDDIDATVIAKVLRANGVVDTDPYRKLGRNQLRVAMFPSIDSEDVASLCACINWIVGNL
;
A
#
# COMPACT_ATOMS: atom_id res chain seq x y z
N MET A 1 -22.45 53.72 30.86
CA MET A 1 -21.15 53.05 30.56
C MET A 1 -21.51 51.69 30.01
N ALA A 2 -21.37 51.50 28.68
CA ALA A 2 -21.58 50.21 28.05
C ALA A 2 -20.32 49.33 28.23
N PRO A 3 -20.42 48.01 28.42
CA PRO A 3 -19.26 47.14 28.53
C PRO A 3 -18.58 47.05 27.17
N PHE A 4 -17.26 47.27 27.17
CA PHE A 4 -16.38 47.06 26.02
C PHE A 4 -16.33 45.56 25.67
N ASP A 5 -16.83 45.22 24.48
CA ASP A 5 -16.75 43.89 23.91
C ASP A 5 -15.35 43.72 23.30
N PHE A 6 -14.49 42.89 23.96
CA PHE A 6 -13.15 42.55 23.54
C PHE A 6 -13.12 41.39 22.52
N ARG A 7 -14.05 41.33 21.59
CA ARG A 7 -13.90 40.49 20.40
C ARG A 7 -13.26 41.32 19.29
N LYS A 8 -11.96 41.57 19.45
CA LYS A 8 -11.17 42.19 18.38
C LYS A 8 -11.08 41.20 17.19
N ASN A 9 -11.53 41.68 16.03
CA ASN A 9 -11.18 41.27 14.70
C ASN A 9 -9.74 40.75 14.63
N LYS A 10 -9.50 39.42 14.78
CA LYS A 10 -8.38 38.79 14.09
C LYS A 10 -8.77 38.83 12.61
N SER A 11 -8.08 39.61 11.79
CA SER A 11 -8.12 39.46 10.35
C SER A 11 -7.70 38.00 10.10
N MET A 12 -8.63 37.14 9.71
CA MET A 12 -8.33 35.79 9.34
C MET A 12 -7.30 35.86 8.19
N SER A 13 -6.08 35.45 8.44
CA SER A 13 -5.07 35.35 7.41
C SER A 13 -5.59 34.39 6.35
N SER A 14 -5.43 34.73 5.06
CA SER A 14 -5.77 33.78 4.02
C SER A 14 -4.97 32.49 4.24
N PRO A 15 -5.57 31.30 4.12
CA PRO A 15 -4.87 30.01 4.29
C PRO A 15 -3.54 29.95 3.53
N ASP A 16 -3.48 30.57 2.35
CA ASP A 16 -2.28 30.62 1.50
C ASP A 16 -1.13 31.50 2.06
N THR A 17 -1.39 32.29 3.10
CA THR A 17 -0.42 33.22 3.71
C THR A 17 0.06 32.79 5.07
N LEU A 18 -0.54 31.75 5.65
CA LEU A 18 -0.12 31.20 6.95
C LEU A 18 1.25 30.52 6.81
N GLN A 19 2.22 31.02 7.57
CA GLN A 19 3.60 30.47 7.62
C GLN A 19 3.79 29.70 8.92
N ILE A 20 3.91 28.39 8.83
CA ILE A 20 4.19 27.52 9.98
C ILE A 20 5.62 27.81 10.47
N PRO A 21 5.86 27.95 11.78
CA PRO A 21 7.21 28.07 12.32
C PRO A 21 8.13 26.94 11.83
N THR A 22 9.33 27.26 11.38
CA THR A 22 10.25 26.30 10.76
C THR A 22 10.68 25.17 11.67
N ASP A 23 10.70 25.41 12.98
CA ASP A 23 11.02 24.44 14.02
C ASP A 23 9.91 23.39 14.25
N LEU A 24 8.69 23.64 13.80
CA LEU A 24 7.59 22.68 13.81
C LEU A 24 7.55 21.81 12.56
N LEU A 25 8.17 22.27 11.44
CA LEU A 25 8.08 21.55 10.17
C LEU A 25 8.80 20.20 10.23
N PRO A 26 8.23 19.15 9.59
CA PRO A 26 8.93 17.88 9.41
C PRO A 26 10.20 18.09 8.56
N ARG A 27 11.22 17.26 8.79
CA ARG A 27 12.44 17.25 7.96
C ARG A 27 12.13 16.88 6.52
N ASP A 28 11.15 15.99 6.33
CA ASP A 28 10.62 15.60 5.03
C ASP A 28 9.09 15.66 5.06
N GLY A 29 8.51 16.57 4.32
CA GLY A 29 7.08 16.85 4.32
C GLY A 29 6.24 15.92 3.42
N ARG A 30 6.76 14.80 2.92
CA ARG A 30 6.05 13.91 2.00
C ARG A 30 5.30 12.80 2.73
N PHE A 31 3.96 12.93 2.82
CA PHE A 31 3.05 11.97 3.49
C PHE A 31 2.09 11.28 2.53
N GLY A 32 2.45 11.18 1.25
CA GLY A 32 1.59 10.60 0.21
C GLY A 32 1.34 9.10 0.42
N SER A 33 0.07 8.71 0.34
CA SER A 33 -0.36 7.31 0.44
C SER A 33 -0.14 6.49 -0.85
N GLY A 34 0.67 7.02 -1.76
CA GLY A 34 1.13 6.37 -2.99
C GLY A 34 0.94 7.23 -4.25
N PRO A 35 2.05 7.56 -4.92
CA PRO A 35 3.43 7.19 -4.57
C PRO A 35 3.86 7.71 -3.21
N SER A 36 4.77 6.98 -2.56
CA SER A 36 5.29 7.33 -1.24
C SER A 36 6.68 7.98 -1.32
N LYS A 37 7.14 8.55 -0.18
CA LYS A 37 8.49 9.09 -0.03
C LYS A 37 9.55 8.08 -0.49
N ILE A 38 10.46 8.49 -1.38
CA ILE A 38 11.68 7.77 -1.72
C ILE A 38 12.81 8.34 -0.85
N ARG A 39 13.62 7.48 -0.23
CA ARG A 39 14.76 7.90 0.61
C ARG A 39 15.89 8.44 -0.24
N GLY A 40 16.64 9.42 0.27
CA GLY A 40 17.77 10.05 -0.43
C GLY A 40 18.86 9.05 -0.84
N GLU A 41 19.12 8.04 0.02
CA GLU A 41 20.12 7.00 -0.23
C GLU A 41 19.76 6.13 -1.43
N GLN A 42 18.46 5.87 -1.68
CA GLN A 42 18.01 5.14 -2.88
C GLN A 42 18.33 5.92 -4.16
N ILE A 43 18.12 7.23 -4.15
CA ILE A 43 18.45 8.11 -5.28
C ILE A 43 19.96 8.17 -5.50
N THR A 44 20.74 8.32 -4.42
CA THR A 44 22.20 8.32 -4.49
C THR A 44 22.75 7.03 -5.09
N ALA A 45 22.20 5.87 -4.66
CA ALA A 45 22.59 4.56 -5.20
C ALA A 45 22.21 4.44 -6.69
N LEU A 46 21.00 4.89 -7.08
CA LEU A 46 20.58 4.89 -8.48
C LEU A 46 21.50 5.74 -9.36
N VAL A 47 21.87 6.92 -8.91
CA VAL A 47 22.78 7.82 -9.66
C VAL A 47 24.15 7.17 -9.83
N ALA A 48 24.67 6.48 -8.80
CA ALA A 48 25.96 5.79 -8.86
C ALA A 48 25.97 4.65 -9.90
N ASP A 49 24.88 3.87 -9.97
CA ASP A 49 24.77 2.73 -10.87
C ASP A 49 24.26 3.11 -12.29
N ALA A 50 23.67 4.29 -12.45
CA ALA A 50 22.99 4.72 -13.68
C ALA A 50 23.82 4.53 -14.96
N PRO A 51 25.15 4.86 -15.01
CA PRO A 51 25.94 4.75 -16.24
C PRO A 51 26.05 3.32 -16.80
N THR A 52 25.92 2.31 -15.95
CA THR A 52 26.06 0.88 -16.32
C THR A 52 24.77 0.10 -16.27
N TYR A 53 23.69 0.72 -15.78
CA TYR A 53 22.41 0.07 -15.53
C TYR A 53 21.25 0.66 -16.37
N LEU A 54 21.03 1.98 -16.31
CA LEU A 54 19.95 2.62 -17.06
C LEU A 54 20.24 2.65 -18.55
N GLY A 55 19.21 2.44 -19.37
CA GLY A 55 19.34 2.40 -20.83
C GLY A 55 20.03 1.13 -21.35
N THR A 56 20.32 0.15 -20.47
CA THR A 56 20.83 -1.17 -20.88
C THR A 56 19.70 -2.17 -21.11
N SER A 57 19.96 -3.23 -21.86
CA SER A 57 18.96 -4.28 -22.09
C SER A 57 18.61 -5.00 -20.78
N HIS A 58 17.31 -5.14 -20.50
CA HIS A 58 16.82 -5.89 -19.34
C HIS A 58 17.19 -7.38 -19.34
N ARG A 59 17.72 -7.90 -20.46
CA ARG A 59 18.24 -9.28 -20.59
C ARG A 59 19.72 -9.39 -20.24
N GLN A 60 20.43 -8.28 -20.02
CA GLN A 60 21.83 -8.28 -19.62
C GLN A 60 21.99 -8.64 -18.13
N ALA A 61 23.16 -9.17 -17.81
CA ALA A 61 23.49 -9.62 -16.46
C ALA A 61 23.28 -8.56 -15.39
N THR A 62 23.61 -7.30 -15.67
CA THR A 62 23.46 -6.16 -14.74
C THR A 62 22.02 -6.00 -14.28
N VAL A 63 21.06 -6.03 -15.22
CA VAL A 63 19.64 -5.89 -14.88
C VAL A 63 19.09 -7.17 -14.26
N ARG A 64 19.44 -8.34 -14.82
CA ARG A 64 19.03 -9.63 -14.26
C ARG A 64 19.50 -9.83 -12.81
N SER A 65 20.73 -9.42 -12.49
CA SER A 65 21.23 -9.46 -11.11
C SER A 65 20.40 -8.59 -10.18
N LYS A 66 20.00 -7.38 -10.64
CA LYS A 66 19.15 -6.49 -9.84
C LYS A 66 17.74 -7.05 -9.60
N VAL A 67 17.17 -7.74 -10.59
CA VAL A 67 15.90 -8.48 -10.43
C VAL A 67 16.09 -9.67 -9.46
N GLY A 68 17.22 -10.36 -9.54
CA GLY A 68 17.59 -11.42 -8.59
C GLY A 68 17.65 -10.88 -7.15
N GLU A 69 18.35 -9.74 -6.94
CA GLU A 69 18.40 -9.06 -5.63
C GLU A 69 17.00 -8.76 -5.07
N VAL A 70 16.06 -8.31 -5.92
CA VAL A 70 14.67 -8.09 -5.51
C VAL A 70 14.00 -9.38 -5.08
N ARG A 71 14.12 -10.45 -5.88
CA ARG A 71 13.45 -11.74 -5.61
C ARG A 71 13.99 -12.40 -4.34
N ASP A 72 15.30 -12.50 -4.23
CA ASP A 72 15.97 -13.09 -3.06
C ASP A 72 15.72 -12.25 -1.80
N GLY A 73 15.79 -10.92 -1.96
CA GLY A 73 15.56 -9.98 -0.87
C GLY A 73 14.13 -10.01 -0.34
N LEU A 74 13.12 -10.18 -1.20
CA LEU A 74 11.72 -10.36 -0.79
C LEU A 74 11.50 -11.72 -0.12
N SER A 75 12.12 -12.79 -0.64
CA SER A 75 12.05 -14.10 0.00
C SER A 75 12.60 -14.05 1.43
N ALA A 76 13.72 -13.35 1.63
CA ALA A 76 14.29 -13.15 2.96
C ALA A 76 13.42 -12.25 3.84
N LEU A 77 12.91 -11.11 3.29
CA LEU A 77 12.10 -10.14 4.03
C LEU A 77 10.83 -10.76 4.63
N PHE A 78 10.15 -11.59 3.84
CA PHE A 78 8.91 -12.26 4.24
C PHE A 78 9.12 -13.64 4.84
N ASN A 79 10.39 -14.09 4.99
CA ASN A 79 10.74 -15.42 5.47
C ASN A 79 9.90 -16.50 4.76
N LEU A 80 9.91 -16.46 3.42
CA LEU A 80 9.05 -17.33 2.61
C LEU A 80 9.43 -18.80 2.82
N PRO A 81 8.45 -19.69 3.01
CA PRO A 81 8.70 -21.13 3.07
C PRO A 81 9.33 -21.67 1.77
N GLU A 82 9.94 -22.85 1.88
CA GLU A 82 10.50 -23.57 0.72
C GLU A 82 9.43 -23.77 -0.37
N GLY A 83 9.81 -23.56 -1.61
CA GLY A 83 8.92 -23.73 -2.78
C GLY A 83 8.11 -22.49 -3.14
N TYR A 84 8.12 -21.44 -2.33
CA TYR A 84 7.53 -20.15 -2.75
C TYR A 84 8.38 -19.50 -3.83
N GLU A 85 7.72 -18.83 -4.77
CA GLU A 85 8.38 -18.07 -5.84
C GLU A 85 7.92 -16.61 -5.85
N VAL A 86 8.87 -15.71 -6.16
CA VAL A 86 8.59 -14.28 -6.33
C VAL A 86 8.45 -13.97 -7.81
N LEU A 87 7.28 -13.51 -8.23
CA LEU A 87 6.97 -13.12 -9.60
C LEU A 87 7.00 -11.60 -9.73
N LEU A 88 7.42 -11.11 -10.89
CA LEU A 88 7.39 -9.69 -11.25
C LEU A 88 6.71 -9.50 -12.60
N GLY A 89 5.83 -8.49 -12.66
CA GLY A 89 5.18 -8.08 -13.91
C GLY A 89 5.08 -6.55 -14.04
N ASN A 90 4.89 -6.10 -15.27
CA ASN A 90 4.67 -4.69 -15.58
C ASN A 90 3.20 -4.31 -15.33
N GLY A 91 2.91 -3.05 -14.93
CA GLY A 91 1.58 -2.48 -14.90
C GLY A 91 0.99 -2.13 -13.53
N GLY A 92 1.55 -2.59 -12.41
CA GLY A 92 0.99 -2.37 -11.06
C GLY A 92 -0.15 -3.32 -10.71
N THR A 93 -0.70 -3.23 -9.48
CA THR A 93 -1.68 -4.20 -8.95
C THR A 93 -3.03 -4.20 -9.67
N THR A 94 -3.43 -3.09 -10.28
CA THR A 94 -4.63 -3.07 -11.14
C THR A 94 -4.50 -4.05 -12.32
N CYS A 95 -3.32 -4.13 -12.93
CA CYS A 95 -3.01 -5.12 -13.95
C CYS A 95 -2.99 -6.56 -13.38
N PHE A 96 -2.53 -6.72 -12.14
CA PHE A 96 -2.50 -8.03 -11.49
C PHE A 96 -3.90 -8.60 -11.23
N TRP A 97 -4.90 -7.79 -10.91
CA TRP A 97 -6.27 -8.27 -10.74
C TRP A 97 -6.79 -8.96 -12.01
N ASP A 98 -6.57 -8.36 -13.18
CA ASP A 98 -6.95 -8.98 -14.45
C ASP A 98 -6.18 -10.30 -14.67
N ALA A 99 -4.87 -10.31 -14.47
CA ALA A 99 -4.06 -11.52 -14.59
C ALA A 99 -4.50 -12.64 -13.63
N ALA A 100 -4.89 -12.29 -12.41
CA ALA A 100 -5.39 -13.22 -11.41
C ALA A 100 -6.69 -13.90 -11.83
N THR A 101 -7.60 -13.19 -12.54
CA THR A 101 -8.84 -13.80 -13.04
C THR A 101 -8.56 -14.91 -14.06
N PHE A 102 -7.47 -14.81 -14.83
CA PHE A 102 -7.09 -15.83 -15.82
C PHE A 102 -6.38 -17.04 -15.22
N HIS A 103 -5.53 -16.84 -14.20
CA HIS A 103 -4.59 -17.88 -13.76
C HIS A 103 -4.64 -18.24 -12.28
N LEU A 104 -5.41 -17.55 -11.44
CA LEU A 104 -5.60 -17.90 -10.03
C LEU A 104 -7.02 -18.37 -9.71
N ILE A 105 -8.05 -17.83 -10.40
CA ILE A 105 -9.43 -18.25 -10.24
C ILE A 105 -9.73 -19.34 -11.26
N ALA A 106 -10.03 -20.55 -10.78
CA ALA A 106 -10.40 -21.64 -11.67
C ALA A 106 -11.86 -21.51 -12.13
N GLU A 107 -12.80 -21.39 -11.20
CA GLU A 107 -14.22 -21.26 -11.47
C GLU A 107 -14.89 -20.11 -10.73
N GLN A 108 -14.68 -19.98 -9.41
CA GLN A 108 -15.38 -18.99 -8.59
C GLN A 108 -14.50 -18.48 -7.45
N SER A 109 -14.58 -17.18 -7.18
CA SER A 109 -13.88 -16.53 -6.08
C SER A 109 -14.83 -15.93 -5.04
N GLN A 110 -14.35 -15.79 -3.80
CA GLN A 110 -14.98 -14.97 -2.77
C GLN A 110 -14.14 -13.73 -2.52
N HIS A 111 -14.76 -12.56 -2.46
CA HIS A 111 -14.09 -11.28 -2.23
C HIS A 111 -14.62 -10.60 -0.97
N LEU A 112 -13.70 -10.04 -0.18
CA LEU A 112 -14.04 -9.12 0.91
C LEU A 112 -13.99 -7.69 0.36
N SER A 113 -15.12 -6.98 0.41
CA SER A 113 -15.25 -5.62 -0.11
C SER A 113 -15.60 -4.64 1.01
N PHE A 114 -14.65 -3.77 1.38
CA PHE A 114 -14.79 -2.81 2.48
C PHE A 114 -14.15 -1.43 2.19
N GLY A 115 -13.92 -1.16 0.91
CA GLY A 115 -13.43 0.13 0.42
C GLY A 115 -13.23 0.14 -1.09
N GLU A 116 -12.58 1.18 -1.59
CA GLU A 116 -12.41 1.39 -3.03
C GLU A 116 -11.54 0.31 -3.69
N PHE A 117 -10.44 -0.10 -3.05
CA PHE A 117 -9.49 -1.01 -3.68
C PHE A 117 -9.94 -2.47 -3.58
N SER A 118 -10.46 -2.88 -2.45
CA SER A 118 -11.04 -4.22 -2.26
C SER A 118 -12.21 -4.48 -3.21
N SER A 119 -13.04 -3.47 -3.49
CA SER A 119 -14.16 -3.61 -4.44
C SER A 119 -13.72 -3.73 -5.89
N LYS A 120 -12.56 -3.20 -6.28
CA LYS A 120 -12.08 -3.24 -7.66
C LYS A 120 -11.69 -4.64 -8.12
N PHE A 121 -11.04 -5.43 -7.28
CA PHE A 121 -10.74 -6.81 -7.63
C PHE A 121 -12.03 -7.64 -7.73
N ALA A 122 -12.99 -7.42 -6.83
CA ALA A 122 -14.31 -8.04 -6.92
C ALA A 122 -15.02 -7.69 -8.25
N SER A 123 -14.93 -6.42 -8.69
CA SER A 123 -15.47 -5.99 -9.98
C SER A 123 -14.75 -6.64 -11.16
N ALA A 124 -13.42 -6.71 -11.15
CA ALA A 124 -12.65 -7.38 -12.20
C ALA A 124 -13.04 -8.87 -12.32
N ALA A 125 -13.21 -9.56 -11.19
CA ALA A 125 -13.68 -10.94 -11.18
C ALA A 125 -15.11 -11.08 -11.71
N LYS A 126 -16.02 -10.16 -11.37
CA LYS A 126 -17.40 -10.16 -11.83
C LYS A 126 -17.53 -9.89 -13.34
N GLU A 127 -16.66 -9.05 -13.89
CA GLU A 127 -16.66 -8.70 -15.31
C GLU A 127 -15.93 -9.74 -16.17
N ALA A 128 -15.18 -10.67 -15.59
CA ALA A 128 -14.42 -11.68 -16.30
C ALA A 128 -15.33 -12.78 -16.88
N PRO A 129 -15.46 -12.90 -18.23
CA PRO A 129 -16.46 -13.76 -18.85
C PRO A 129 -16.13 -15.27 -18.78
N HIS A 130 -14.97 -15.63 -18.30
CA HIS A 130 -14.46 -17.01 -18.27
C HIS A 130 -14.53 -17.67 -16.89
N ILE A 131 -15.09 -16.97 -15.89
CA ILE A 131 -15.33 -17.48 -14.53
C ILE A 131 -16.77 -17.19 -14.10
N LYS A 132 -17.23 -17.82 -13.02
CA LYS A 132 -18.55 -17.56 -12.44
C LYS A 132 -18.54 -16.24 -11.67
N ASP A 133 -19.73 -15.65 -11.48
CA ASP A 133 -19.88 -14.47 -10.61
C ASP A 133 -19.28 -14.74 -9.22
N PRO A 134 -18.49 -13.81 -8.67
CA PRO A 134 -17.89 -13.98 -7.36
C PRO A 134 -18.92 -13.88 -6.24
N SER A 135 -18.66 -14.59 -5.15
CA SER A 135 -19.28 -14.31 -3.83
C SER A 135 -18.62 -13.03 -3.27
N ILE A 136 -19.43 -12.08 -2.80
CA ILE A 136 -18.91 -10.80 -2.26
C ILE A 136 -19.47 -10.58 -0.86
N ILE A 137 -18.58 -10.52 0.14
CA ILE A 137 -18.93 -10.18 1.51
C ILE A 137 -18.54 -8.73 1.76
N THR A 138 -19.48 -7.92 2.20
CA THR A 138 -19.30 -6.49 2.46
C THR A 138 -19.38 -6.16 3.94
N SER A 139 -18.77 -5.05 4.35
CA SER A 139 -18.98 -4.45 5.67
C SER A 139 -19.16 -2.93 5.55
N GLU A 140 -19.53 -2.30 6.65
CA GLU A 140 -19.60 -0.84 6.74
C GLU A 140 -18.23 -0.20 6.55
N VAL A 141 -18.22 1.02 6.03
CA VAL A 141 -16.99 1.80 5.82
C VAL A 141 -16.30 2.07 7.16
N GLY A 142 -15.00 1.80 7.22
CA GLY A 142 -14.22 1.90 8.47
C GLY A 142 -14.15 0.59 9.27
N THR A 143 -14.71 -0.50 8.72
CA THR A 143 -14.60 -1.86 9.25
C THR A 143 -14.13 -2.82 8.15
N HIS A 144 -13.90 -4.09 8.47
CA HIS A 144 -13.66 -5.15 7.49
C HIS A 144 -14.53 -6.38 7.77
N PRO A 145 -14.98 -7.12 6.73
CA PRO A 145 -15.67 -8.39 6.91
C PRO A 145 -14.67 -9.53 7.14
N THR A 146 -15.19 -10.72 7.44
CA THR A 146 -14.40 -11.95 7.58
C THR A 146 -14.75 -12.92 6.47
N ALA A 147 -13.73 -13.53 5.85
CA ALA A 147 -13.92 -14.58 4.85
C ALA A 147 -14.44 -15.87 5.51
N VAL A 148 -15.30 -16.56 4.80
CA VAL A 148 -15.88 -17.83 5.26
C VAL A 148 -15.71 -18.91 4.18
N ALA A 149 -15.44 -20.15 4.58
CA ALA A 149 -15.38 -21.25 3.62
C ALA A 149 -16.75 -21.44 2.95
N GLU A 150 -16.74 -21.50 1.61
CA GLU A 150 -17.95 -21.61 0.78
C GLU A 150 -17.74 -22.70 -0.26
N GLU A 151 -18.75 -23.56 -0.48
CA GLU A 151 -18.69 -24.64 -1.44
C GLU A 151 -18.58 -24.09 -2.88
N GLY A 152 -17.64 -24.61 -3.66
CA GLY A 152 -17.39 -24.18 -5.04
C GLY A 152 -16.47 -22.97 -5.19
N VAL A 153 -16.13 -22.30 -4.09
CA VAL A 153 -15.13 -21.21 -4.11
C VAL A 153 -13.72 -21.80 -4.11
N ASP A 154 -12.95 -21.46 -5.14
CA ASP A 154 -11.58 -21.94 -5.33
C ASP A 154 -10.51 -20.88 -5.12
N LEU A 155 -10.91 -19.60 -4.85
CA LEU A 155 -10.04 -18.51 -4.44
C LEU A 155 -10.74 -17.55 -3.48
N TYR A 156 -10.08 -17.24 -2.37
CA TYR A 156 -10.49 -16.23 -1.38
C TYR A 156 -9.61 -15.00 -1.52
N ALA A 157 -10.22 -13.87 -1.92
CA ALA A 157 -9.53 -12.59 -2.12
C ALA A 157 -9.67 -11.70 -0.88
N LEU A 158 -8.55 -11.50 -0.19
CA LEU A 158 -8.42 -10.66 1.00
C LEU A 158 -7.70 -9.36 0.65
N THR A 159 -7.86 -8.32 1.46
CA THR A 159 -7.13 -7.06 1.32
C THR A 159 -6.47 -6.71 2.65
N HIS A 160 -5.14 -6.78 2.72
CA HIS A 160 -4.39 -6.59 3.96
C HIS A 160 -4.54 -5.17 4.53
N ASN A 161 -4.61 -4.17 3.66
CA ASN A 161 -4.82 -2.77 4.01
C ASN A 161 -5.64 -2.05 2.95
N GLU A 162 -6.77 -1.51 3.35
CA GLU A 162 -7.61 -0.70 2.47
C GLU A 162 -7.21 0.78 2.57
N THR A 163 -6.44 1.24 1.60
CA THR A 163 -5.85 2.59 1.59
C THR A 163 -6.89 3.72 1.56
N SER A 164 -8.09 3.45 1.03
CA SER A 164 -9.14 4.47 0.93
C SER A 164 -9.77 4.83 2.27
N THR A 165 -9.76 3.90 3.21
CA THR A 165 -10.42 4.02 4.52
C THR A 165 -9.47 3.97 5.71
N GLY A 166 -8.23 3.52 5.51
CA GLY A 166 -7.27 3.33 6.59
C GLY A 166 -7.59 2.11 7.48
N VAL A 167 -8.27 1.10 6.93
CA VAL A 167 -8.57 -0.16 7.62
C VAL A 167 -7.52 -1.19 7.26
N MET A 168 -6.87 -1.80 8.25
CA MET A 168 -6.11 -3.04 8.07
C MET A 168 -6.91 -4.23 8.60
N MET A 169 -6.68 -5.41 8.04
CA MET A 169 -7.26 -6.65 8.53
C MET A 169 -6.19 -7.72 8.74
N PRO A 170 -6.36 -8.62 9.72
CA PRO A 170 -5.47 -9.77 9.86
C PRO A 170 -5.63 -10.69 8.64
N ILE A 171 -4.52 -11.20 8.12
CA ILE A 171 -4.54 -12.21 7.07
C ILE A 171 -4.59 -13.57 7.74
N VAL A 172 -5.74 -14.21 7.60
CA VAL A 172 -6.01 -15.56 8.15
C VAL A 172 -6.78 -16.34 7.09
N ARG A 173 -6.31 -17.54 6.78
CA ARG A 173 -6.98 -18.46 5.87
C ARG A 173 -8.36 -18.85 6.46
N PRO A 174 -9.46 -18.78 5.69
CA PRO A 174 -10.77 -19.16 6.21
C PRO A 174 -10.78 -20.64 6.66
N ALA A 175 -11.26 -20.88 7.86
CA ALA A 175 -11.27 -22.22 8.43
C ALA A 175 -12.11 -23.19 7.56
N GLY A 176 -11.49 -24.29 7.13
CA GLY A 176 -12.12 -25.28 6.24
C GLY A 176 -12.10 -24.92 4.76
N ALA A 177 -11.52 -23.78 4.36
CA ALA A 177 -11.37 -23.41 2.96
C ALA A 177 -10.32 -24.30 2.27
N THR A 178 -10.65 -24.79 1.07
CA THR A 178 -9.78 -25.61 0.22
C THR A 178 -9.22 -24.79 -0.95
N GLY A 179 -9.76 -23.60 -1.21
CA GLY A 179 -9.32 -22.70 -2.26
C GLY A 179 -8.04 -21.95 -1.88
N LEU A 180 -7.42 -21.32 -2.88
CA LEU A 180 -6.27 -20.45 -2.69
C LEU A 180 -6.66 -19.18 -1.91
N VAL A 181 -5.74 -18.63 -1.13
CA VAL A 181 -5.86 -17.31 -0.50
C VAL A 181 -4.99 -16.31 -1.25
N ALA A 182 -5.62 -15.37 -1.96
CA ALA A 182 -4.96 -14.26 -2.63
C ALA A 182 -5.15 -12.97 -1.84
N VAL A 183 -4.06 -12.28 -1.54
CA VAL A 183 -4.05 -11.10 -0.68
C VAL A 183 -3.59 -9.88 -1.46
N ASP A 184 -4.47 -8.89 -1.61
CA ASP A 184 -4.05 -7.55 -2.01
C ASP A 184 -3.31 -6.89 -0.84
N ALA A 185 -2.01 -6.81 -1.00
CA ALA A 185 -1.12 -6.21 -0.03
C ALA A 185 -0.49 -4.91 -0.55
N THR A 186 -1.13 -4.29 -1.54
CA THR A 186 -0.56 -3.12 -2.24
C THR A 186 -0.02 -2.07 -1.28
N SER A 187 -0.73 -1.73 -0.23
CA SER A 187 -0.26 -0.78 0.78
C SER A 187 0.19 -1.43 2.10
N GLY A 188 -0.09 -2.72 2.30
CA GLY A 188 0.30 -3.44 3.52
C GLY A 188 1.69 -4.04 3.46
N ALA A 189 2.10 -4.54 2.28
CA ALA A 189 3.36 -5.26 2.11
C ALA A 189 4.57 -4.43 2.52
N GLY A 190 5.43 -5.01 3.36
CA GLY A 190 6.62 -4.34 3.89
C GLY A 190 6.39 -3.36 5.04
N GLY A 191 5.13 -3.00 5.33
CA GLY A 191 4.75 -2.11 6.44
C GLY A 191 3.88 -2.78 7.51
N LEU A 192 3.27 -3.92 7.19
CA LEU A 192 2.49 -4.75 8.12
C LEU A 192 3.11 -6.14 8.25
N MET A 193 2.94 -6.75 9.41
CA MET A 193 3.34 -8.14 9.64
C MET A 193 2.36 -9.09 8.95
N VAL A 194 2.88 -10.17 8.39
CA VAL A 194 2.10 -11.26 7.80
C VAL A 194 2.81 -12.59 7.99
N ASP A 195 2.05 -13.66 8.18
CA ASP A 195 2.56 -15.03 8.15
C ASP A 195 2.37 -15.61 6.75
N ALA A 196 3.48 -16.06 6.13
CA ALA A 196 3.44 -16.64 4.79
C ALA A 196 2.61 -17.94 4.70
N ASN A 197 2.33 -18.62 5.80
CA ASN A 197 1.48 -19.80 5.83
C ASN A 197 -0.01 -19.50 5.64
N GLU A 198 -0.43 -18.24 5.80
CA GLU A 198 -1.83 -17.83 5.72
C GLU A 198 -2.27 -17.42 4.30
N PHE A 199 -1.35 -17.38 3.33
CA PHE A 199 -1.67 -17.01 1.96
C PHE A 199 -1.02 -17.94 0.92
N ASP A 200 -1.59 -17.94 -0.29
CA ASP A 200 -1.03 -18.61 -1.47
C ASP A 200 -0.48 -17.61 -2.48
N CYS A 201 -1.07 -16.41 -2.54
CA CYS A 201 -0.59 -15.34 -3.40
C CYS A 201 -0.70 -13.99 -2.66
N TYR A 202 0.42 -13.39 -2.33
CA TYR A 202 0.50 -12.09 -1.67
C TYR A 202 1.10 -11.08 -2.66
N TYR A 203 0.26 -10.17 -3.19
CA TYR A 203 0.67 -9.32 -4.29
C TYR A 203 0.61 -7.84 -3.91
N PHE A 204 1.52 -7.06 -4.49
CA PHE A 204 1.68 -5.64 -4.18
C PHE A 204 2.40 -4.89 -5.29
N ALA A 205 2.51 -3.57 -5.13
CA ALA A 205 3.25 -2.68 -6.01
C ALA A 205 4.27 -1.84 -5.23
N PRO A 206 5.40 -1.44 -5.84
CA PRO A 206 6.55 -0.92 -5.10
C PRO A 206 6.41 0.53 -4.62
N GLN A 207 5.43 1.29 -5.10
CA GLN A 207 5.26 2.72 -4.79
C GLN A 207 4.63 3.03 -3.43
N LYS A 208 4.58 2.07 -2.53
CA LYS A 208 4.04 2.19 -1.15
C LYS A 208 5.18 2.01 -0.15
N SER A 209 5.11 1.03 0.75
CA SER A 209 6.15 0.77 1.76
C SER A 209 7.55 0.53 1.19
N PHE A 210 7.63 0.07 -0.05
CA PHE A 210 8.91 -0.14 -0.71
C PHE A 210 9.52 1.13 -1.32
N SER A 211 8.89 2.30 -1.16
CA SER A 211 9.47 3.60 -1.46
C SER A 211 10.16 3.65 -2.81
N SER A 212 9.48 3.11 -3.81
CA SER A 212 9.91 3.11 -5.20
C SER A 212 8.83 3.77 -6.05
N ASP A 213 9.02 3.78 -7.36
CA ASP A 213 8.02 4.32 -8.28
C ASP A 213 7.04 3.23 -8.73
N GLY A 214 5.94 3.62 -9.39
CA GLY A 214 4.96 2.69 -9.94
C GLY A 214 5.44 1.94 -11.18
N GLY A 215 4.51 1.22 -11.83
CA GLY A 215 4.73 0.55 -13.10
C GLY A 215 5.11 -0.93 -13.01
N LEU A 216 5.20 -1.48 -11.80
CA LEU A 216 5.43 -2.90 -11.53
C LEU A 216 4.39 -3.44 -10.56
N TRP A 217 4.17 -4.74 -10.63
CA TRP A 217 3.59 -5.53 -9.55
C TRP A 217 4.52 -6.68 -9.19
N LEU A 218 4.43 -7.15 -7.95
CA LEU A 218 5.14 -8.30 -7.41
C LEU A 218 4.12 -9.23 -6.76
N ALA A 219 4.40 -10.54 -6.81
CA ALA A 219 3.57 -11.54 -6.16
C ALA A 219 4.45 -12.60 -5.52
N LEU A 220 4.18 -12.92 -4.25
CA LEU A 220 4.78 -14.02 -3.50
C LEU A 220 3.81 -15.20 -3.63
N CYS A 221 4.20 -16.24 -4.38
CA CYS A 221 3.32 -17.33 -4.74
C CYS A 221 3.76 -18.63 -4.06
N SER A 222 2.82 -19.31 -3.37
CA SER A 222 3.02 -20.64 -2.80
C SER A 222 3.13 -21.72 -3.88
N PRO A 223 3.64 -22.91 -3.57
CA PRO A 223 3.59 -24.04 -4.49
C PRO A 223 2.18 -24.32 -5.05
N ALA A 224 1.14 -24.16 -4.24
CA ALA A 224 -0.25 -24.35 -4.68
C ALA A 224 -0.68 -23.28 -5.69
N ALA A 225 -0.27 -22.02 -5.50
CA ALA A 225 -0.52 -20.96 -6.48
C ALA A 225 0.24 -21.20 -7.79
N ILE A 226 1.49 -21.67 -7.71
CA ILE A 226 2.28 -22.03 -8.89
C ILE A 226 1.62 -23.17 -9.67
N GLU A 227 1.21 -24.25 -8.99
CA GLU A 227 0.48 -25.37 -9.61
C GLU A 227 -0.82 -24.90 -10.29
N ARG A 228 -1.56 -24.00 -9.64
CA ARG A 228 -2.78 -23.41 -10.22
C ARG A 228 -2.47 -22.62 -11.51
N ILE A 229 -1.42 -21.79 -11.51
CA ILE A 229 -0.97 -21.05 -12.70
C ILE A 229 -0.63 -22.02 -13.85
N GLU A 230 0.14 -23.05 -13.58
CA GLU A 230 0.57 -24.04 -14.58
C GLU A 230 -0.61 -24.88 -15.09
N SER A 231 -1.52 -25.30 -14.22
CA SER A 231 -2.73 -26.04 -14.58
C SER A 231 -3.68 -25.22 -15.48
N LEU A 232 -3.94 -23.97 -15.12
CA LEU A 232 -4.82 -23.11 -15.94
C LEU A 232 -4.20 -22.74 -17.27
N ALA A 233 -2.89 -22.53 -17.34
CA ALA A 233 -2.17 -22.34 -18.60
C ALA A 233 -2.29 -23.57 -19.52
N ALA A 234 -2.27 -24.78 -18.95
CA ALA A 234 -2.42 -26.02 -19.71
C ALA A 234 -3.88 -26.37 -20.08
N SER A 235 -4.87 -25.69 -19.48
CA SER A 235 -6.31 -25.98 -19.69
C SER A 235 -6.86 -25.58 -21.05
N GLY A 236 -6.11 -24.78 -21.81
CA GLY A 236 -6.59 -24.18 -23.07
C GLY A 236 -7.43 -22.90 -22.89
N ARG A 237 -7.56 -22.39 -21.66
CA ARG A 237 -8.16 -21.07 -21.41
C ARG A 237 -7.38 -19.99 -22.16
N TRP A 238 -8.05 -19.28 -23.07
CA TRP A 238 -7.42 -18.17 -23.77
C TRP A 238 -7.06 -17.05 -22.78
N THR A 239 -5.84 -16.56 -22.86
CA THR A 239 -5.34 -15.46 -22.03
C THR A 239 -4.53 -14.51 -22.89
N PRO A 240 -4.74 -13.19 -22.79
CA PRO A 240 -3.81 -12.22 -23.40
C PRO A 240 -2.41 -12.41 -22.84
N ALA A 241 -1.39 -12.46 -23.69
CA ALA A 241 -0.01 -12.74 -23.27
C ALA A 241 0.52 -11.81 -22.17
N PHE A 242 0.03 -10.57 -22.10
CA PHE A 242 0.40 -9.61 -21.06
C PHE A 242 -0.15 -9.97 -19.66
N PHE A 243 -1.27 -10.68 -19.58
CA PHE A 243 -1.92 -11.14 -18.35
C PHE A 243 -1.60 -12.61 -18.03
N ASP A 244 -0.77 -13.25 -18.85
CA ASP A 244 -0.40 -14.65 -18.66
C ASP A 244 0.63 -14.81 -17.53
N LEU A 245 0.15 -15.32 -16.39
CA LEU A 245 1.02 -15.57 -15.23
C LEU A 245 2.01 -16.71 -15.47
N LYS A 246 1.76 -17.64 -16.41
CA LYS A 246 2.75 -18.67 -16.79
C LYS A 246 3.92 -18.05 -17.54
N ILE A 247 3.65 -17.14 -18.48
CA ILE A 247 4.71 -16.37 -19.14
C ILE A 247 5.50 -15.55 -18.11
N THR A 248 4.79 -14.93 -17.16
CA THR A 248 5.45 -14.16 -16.09
C THR A 248 6.30 -15.05 -15.18
N LEU A 249 5.81 -16.21 -14.79
CA LEU A 249 6.52 -17.20 -13.98
C LEU A 249 7.83 -17.62 -14.65
N ASP A 250 7.75 -18.01 -15.94
CA ASP A 250 8.93 -18.46 -16.69
C ASP A 250 9.99 -17.36 -16.83
N ASN A 251 9.56 -16.11 -17.06
CA ASN A 251 10.48 -14.98 -17.11
C ASN A 251 11.07 -14.66 -15.72
N SER A 252 10.27 -14.71 -14.66
CA SER A 252 10.73 -14.44 -13.29
C SER A 252 11.80 -15.47 -12.86
N ARG A 253 11.66 -16.75 -13.21
CA ARG A 253 12.67 -17.80 -12.99
C ARG A 253 14.00 -17.49 -13.67
N LEU A 254 13.99 -16.70 -14.74
CA LEU A 254 15.19 -16.20 -15.43
C LEU A 254 15.69 -14.85 -14.92
N ASN A 255 15.09 -14.31 -13.86
CA ASN A 255 15.29 -12.96 -13.36
C ASN A 255 15.00 -11.88 -14.44
N GLN A 256 13.88 -12.03 -15.13
CA GLN A 256 13.42 -11.16 -16.21
C GLN A 256 11.93 -10.86 -16.06
N THR A 257 11.45 -9.90 -16.83
CA THR A 257 10.03 -9.66 -17.10
C THR A 257 9.72 -9.96 -18.56
N TYR A 258 8.46 -10.18 -18.90
CA TYR A 258 8.02 -10.49 -20.26
C TYR A 258 8.48 -9.44 -21.29
N ASN A 259 8.32 -8.17 -20.95
CA ASN A 259 8.81 -7.03 -21.72
C ASN A 259 9.65 -6.10 -20.83
N THR A 260 10.30 -5.10 -21.41
CA THR A 260 11.19 -4.18 -20.69
C THR A 260 10.49 -3.56 -19.49
N PRO A 261 11.00 -3.74 -18.26
CA PRO A 261 10.44 -3.15 -17.06
C PRO A 261 10.98 -1.73 -16.81
N ALA A 262 10.39 -1.04 -15.84
CA ALA A 262 10.89 0.23 -15.32
C ALA A 262 12.18 -0.02 -14.51
N LEU A 263 13.35 0.12 -15.14
CA LEU A 263 14.65 -0.21 -14.53
C LEU A 263 14.93 0.64 -13.27
N ALA A 264 14.64 1.94 -13.32
CA ALA A 264 14.81 2.82 -12.15
C ALA A 264 13.96 2.33 -10.97
N THR A 265 12.71 1.94 -11.22
CA THR A 265 11.80 1.39 -10.20
C THR A 265 12.38 0.12 -9.57
N ILE A 266 12.93 -0.81 -10.37
CA ILE A 266 13.57 -2.05 -9.86
C ILE A 266 14.78 -1.70 -8.98
N HIS A 267 15.59 -0.73 -9.38
CA HIS A 267 16.78 -0.33 -8.62
C HIS A 267 16.40 0.28 -7.26
N LEU A 268 15.42 1.21 -7.26
CA LEU A 268 14.92 1.82 -6.02
C LEU A 268 14.32 0.75 -5.09
N LEU A 269 13.55 -0.19 -5.64
CA LEU A 269 12.96 -1.32 -4.92
C LEU A 269 14.04 -2.20 -4.28
N ALA A 270 15.05 -2.62 -5.04
CA ALA A 270 16.16 -3.43 -4.53
C ALA A 270 16.89 -2.73 -3.37
N SER A 271 17.15 -1.43 -3.51
CA SER A 271 17.78 -0.62 -2.46
C SER A 271 16.92 -0.54 -1.18
N GLN A 272 15.60 -0.43 -1.32
CA GLN A 272 14.68 -0.40 -0.17
C GLN A 272 14.61 -1.76 0.54
N ILE A 273 14.47 -2.84 -0.22
CA ILE A 273 14.45 -4.21 0.33
C ILE A 273 15.75 -4.51 1.09
N LYS A 274 16.89 -4.15 0.49
CA LYS A 274 18.19 -4.28 1.14
C LYS A 274 18.23 -3.54 2.47
N TRP A 275 17.81 -2.27 2.50
CA TRP A 275 17.75 -1.48 3.74
C TRP A 275 16.85 -2.13 4.79
N MET A 276 15.68 -2.64 4.42
CA MET A 276 14.79 -3.32 5.36
C MET A 276 15.46 -4.56 5.95
N ASN A 277 16.06 -5.40 5.11
CA ASN A 277 16.70 -6.66 5.55
C ASN A 277 17.94 -6.39 6.44
N GLU A 278 18.78 -5.43 6.11
CA GLU A 278 19.97 -5.07 6.88
C GLU A 278 19.64 -4.49 8.27
N ASN A 279 18.44 -3.97 8.47
CA ASN A 279 18.02 -3.37 9.73
C ASN A 279 17.08 -4.26 10.57
N GLY A 280 16.81 -5.51 10.17
CA GLY A 280 16.00 -6.45 10.95
C GLY A 280 14.74 -6.93 10.24
N GLY A 281 14.68 -6.75 8.92
CA GLY A 281 13.64 -7.35 8.06
C GLY A 281 12.25 -6.74 8.29
N LEU A 282 11.23 -7.59 8.13
CA LEU A 282 9.84 -7.16 8.23
C LEU A 282 9.48 -6.64 9.63
N SER A 283 10.08 -7.19 10.69
CA SER A 283 9.87 -6.72 12.06
C SER A 283 10.34 -5.28 12.25
N PHE A 284 11.48 -4.91 11.66
CA PHE A 284 11.98 -3.54 11.68
C PHE A 284 11.05 -2.61 10.90
N SER A 285 10.72 -2.94 9.65
CA SER A 285 9.93 -2.06 8.79
C SER A 285 8.50 -1.87 9.31
N SER A 286 7.83 -2.94 9.74
CA SER A 286 6.51 -2.85 10.36
C SER A 286 6.54 -2.13 11.72
N GLY A 287 7.61 -2.30 12.50
CA GLY A 287 7.83 -1.57 13.76
C GLY A 287 7.89 -0.06 13.55
N ARG A 288 8.59 0.41 12.51
CA ARG A 288 8.61 1.85 12.16
C ARG A 288 7.22 2.40 11.85
N SER A 289 6.47 1.69 10.99
CA SER A 289 5.09 2.07 10.66
C SER A 289 4.19 2.10 11.90
N ARG A 290 4.30 1.09 12.78
CA ARG A 290 3.53 1.04 14.02
C ARG A 290 3.84 2.22 14.95
N THR A 291 5.12 2.56 15.16
CA THR A 291 5.51 3.73 15.96
C THR A 291 4.91 5.03 15.40
N SER A 292 4.95 5.22 14.09
CA SER A 292 4.31 6.36 13.43
C SER A 292 2.79 6.39 13.65
N ALA A 293 2.14 5.23 13.54
CA ALA A 293 0.70 5.07 13.76
C ALA A 293 0.30 5.38 15.21
N GLU A 294 1.07 4.88 16.19
CA GLU A 294 0.88 5.16 17.62
C GLU A 294 0.92 6.68 17.88
N ILE A 295 1.87 7.40 17.29
CA ILE A 295 1.97 8.86 17.42
C ILE A 295 0.73 9.54 16.83
N LEU A 296 0.36 9.22 15.59
CA LEU A 296 -0.76 9.86 14.91
C LEU A 296 -2.10 9.61 15.62
N TYR A 297 -2.36 8.36 15.99
CA TYR A 297 -3.63 8.00 16.62
C TYR A 297 -3.73 8.51 18.06
N SER A 298 -2.64 8.44 18.84
CA SER A 298 -2.63 9.01 20.21
C SER A 298 -2.84 10.52 20.20
N TRP A 299 -2.25 11.21 19.21
CA TRP A 299 -2.50 12.65 19.02
C TRP A 299 -3.97 12.92 18.68
N ALA A 300 -4.56 12.16 17.77
CA ALA A 300 -5.95 12.36 17.37
C ALA A 300 -6.94 12.06 18.52
N GLU A 301 -6.68 11.00 19.30
CA GLU A 301 -7.50 10.65 20.47
C GLU A 301 -7.38 11.67 21.62
N ALA A 302 -6.28 12.38 21.73
CA ALA A 302 -6.07 13.44 22.72
C ALA A 302 -6.56 14.81 22.23
N SER A 303 -7.00 14.94 21.00
CA SER A 303 -7.42 16.19 20.37
C SER A 303 -8.91 16.46 20.61
N ASP A 304 -9.27 17.73 20.85
CA ASP A 304 -10.67 18.16 20.94
C ASP A 304 -11.35 18.32 19.56
N PHE A 305 -10.59 18.29 18.47
CA PHE A 305 -11.06 18.61 17.11
C PHE A 305 -10.74 17.52 16.07
N ALA A 306 -10.01 16.46 16.44
CA ALA A 306 -9.64 15.39 15.53
C ALA A 306 -9.96 14.02 16.14
N THR A 307 -10.34 13.05 15.31
CA THR A 307 -10.70 11.70 15.76
C THR A 307 -10.24 10.66 14.73
N PRO A 308 -9.69 9.51 15.12
CA PRO A 308 -9.45 8.42 14.19
C PRO A 308 -10.77 7.97 13.53
N PHE A 309 -10.79 7.92 12.21
CA PHE A 309 -11.98 7.48 11.47
C PHE A 309 -12.33 6.01 11.77
N VAL A 310 -11.32 5.14 11.78
CA VAL A 310 -11.49 3.73 12.15
C VAL A 310 -11.65 3.64 13.67
N THR A 311 -12.85 3.31 14.12
CA THR A 311 -13.20 3.34 15.54
C THR A 311 -12.57 2.22 16.36
N ASN A 312 -12.50 0.99 15.78
CA ASN A 312 -11.83 -0.13 16.43
C ASN A 312 -10.30 0.02 16.33
N PRO A 313 -9.58 0.20 17.44
CA PRO A 313 -8.11 0.35 17.39
C PRO A 313 -7.37 -0.82 16.72
N ALA A 314 -7.92 -2.05 16.80
CA ALA A 314 -7.30 -3.24 16.20
C ALA A 314 -7.32 -3.21 14.67
N ASP A 315 -8.27 -2.49 14.08
CA ASP A 315 -8.47 -2.40 12.63
C ASP A 315 -7.82 -1.14 12.02
N ARG A 316 -7.28 -0.25 12.86
CA ARG A 316 -6.58 0.96 12.40
C ARG A 316 -5.30 0.61 11.68
N SER A 317 -5.16 1.07 10.46
CA SER A 317 -3.98 0.81 9.65
C SER A 317 -2.71 1.43 10.25
N ASN A 318 -1.65 0.65 10.36
CA ASN A 318 -0.34 1.15 10.76
C ASN A 318 0.42 1.84 9.62
N VAL A 319 -0.06 1.76 8.38
CA VAL A 319 0.62 2.33 7.20
C VAL A 319 -0.09 3.51 6.57
N VAL A 320 -1.40 3.67 6.81
CA VAL A 320 -2.20 4.81 6.31
C VAL A 320 -3.25 5.19 7.34
N GLY A 321 -3.01 6.27 8.05
CA GLY A 321 -3.96 6.82 9.01
C GLY A 321 -5.00 7.73 8.36
N THR A 322 -6.26 7.61 8.77
CA THR A 322 -7.37 8.46 8.37
C THR A 322 -7.93 9.16 9.61
N ILE A 323 -7.89 10.48 9.61
CA ILE A 323 -8.26 11.31 10.76
C ILE A 323 -9.37 12.26 10.34
N ASP A 324 -10.53 12.12 10.96
CA ASP A 324 -11.67 13.03 10.79
C ASP A 324 -11.51 14.28 11.66
N PHE A 325 -12.05 15.39 11.20
CA PHE A 325 -12.09 16.65 11.93
C PHE A 325 -13.52 17.04 12.27
N SER A 326 -13.69 17.78 13.38
CA SER A 326 -14.97 18.36 13.77
C SER A 326 -15.49 19.34 12.70
N ASP A 327 -16.80 19.57 12.69
CA ASP A 327 -17.45 20.42 11.68
C ASP A 327 -16.95 21.88 11.67
N ASP A 328 -16.37 22.34 12.77
CA ASP A 328 -15.80 23.69 12.90
C ASP A 328 -14.42 23.82 12.24
N ILE A 329 -13.79 22.70 11.85
CA ILE A 329 -12.43 22.64 11.28
C ILE A 329 -12.52 22.04 9.87
N ASP A 330 -12.12 22.81 8.87
CA ASP A 330 -12.07 22.32 7.48
C ASP A 330 -10.71 21.65 7.19
N ALA A 331 -10.71 20.33 7.04
CA ALA A 331 -9.51 19.54 6.72
C ALA A 331 -8.88 19.96 5.38
N THR A 332 -9.67 20.47 4.42
CA THR A 332 -9.14 20.93 3.13
C THR A 332 -8.33 22.22 3.29
N VAL A 333 -8.72 23.08 4.22
CA VAL A 333 -7.95 24.27 4.60
C VAL A 333 -6.64 23.87 5.27
N ILE A 334 -6.66 22.90 6.19
CA ILE A 334 -5.43 22.37 6.82
C ILE A 334 -4.50 21.83 5.76
N ALA A 335 -4.96 20.96 4.87
CA ALA A 335 -4.15 20.38 3.80
C ALA A 335 -3.54 21.45 2.88
N LYS A 336 -4.30 22.53 2.60
CA LYS A 336 -3.83 23.65 1.79
C LYS A 336 -2.71 24.43 2.48
N VAL A 337 -2.86 24.74 3.79
CA VAL A 337 -1.80 25.40 4.57
C VAL A 337 -0.55 24.52 4.67
N LEU A 338 -0.73 23.23 4.97
CA LEU A 338 0.38 22.27 5.01
C LEU A 338 1.15 22.26 3.67
N ARG A 339 0.44 22.18 2.54
CA ARG A 339 1.03 22.17 1.20
C ARG A 339 1.79 23.47 0.90
N ALA A 340 1.26 24.62 1.29
CA ALA A 340 1.93 25.92 1.12
C ALA A 340 3.24 26.01 1.93
N ASN A 341 3.39 25.20 2.98
CA ASN A 341 4.58 25.11 3.83
C ASN A 341 5.44 23.86 3.56
N GLY A 342 5.25 23.20 2.40
CA GLY A 342 6.08 22.06 1.98
C GLY A 342 5.69 20.70 2.57
N VAL A 343 4.57 20.61 3.27
CA VAL A 343 4.01 19.35 3.79
C VAL A 343 2.88 18.90 2.87
N VAL A 344 3.09 17.83 2.10
CA VAL A 344 2.27 17.48 0.94
C VAL A 344 1.58 16.14 1.06
N ASP A 345 0.49 16.00 0.27
CA ASP A 345 -0.23 14.76 0.01
C ASP A 345 -0.92 14.14 1.23
N THR A 346 -1.40 15.02 2.13
CA THR A 346 -2.24 14.66 3.27
C THR A 346 -3.73 14.72 2.94
N ASP A 347 -4.10 15.02 1.69
CA ASP A 347 -5.48 15.18 1.25
C ASP A 347 -6.33 13.93 1.50
N PRO A 348 -7.65 14.08 1.79
CA PRO A 348 -8.56 12.97 1.99
C PRO A 348 -8.74 12.13 0.72
N TYR A 349 -9.22 10.91 0.87
CA TYR A 349 -9.65 10.14 -0.29
C TYR A 349 -10.96 10.73 -0.85
N ARG A 350 -10.88 11.38 -2.02
CA ARG A 350 -11.96 12.21 -2.57
C ARG A 350 -13.31 11.51 -2.67
N LYS A 351 -13.34 10.22 -3.04
CA LYS A 351 -14.60 9.46 -3.19
C LYS A 351 -15.27 9.16 -1.84
N LEU A 352 -14.55 9.20 -0.72
CA LEU A 352 -15.11 8.98 0.60
C LEU A 352 -15.93 10.19 1.08
N GLY A 353 -15.60 11.40 0.61
CA GLY A 353 -16.38 12.62 0.85
C GLY A 353 -16.40 13.10 2.31
N ARG A 354 -15.39 12.76 3.11
CA ARG A 354 -15.31 13.11 4.53
C ARG A 354 -14.42 14.32 4.78
N ASN A 355 -14.70 15.04 5.86
CA ASN A 355 -13.85 16.09 6.42
C ASN A 355 -12.65 15.45 7.14
N GLN A 356 -11.63 15.07 6.39
CA GLN A 356 -10.62 14.12 6.81
C GLN A 356 -9.23 14.46 6.25
N LEU A 357 -8.17 14.13 6.96
CA LEU A 357 -6.82 13.96 6.39
C LEU A 357 -6.47 12.49 6.33
N ARG A 358 -5.64 12.14 5.33
CA ARG A 358 -5.10 10.81 5.16
C ARG A 358 -3.57 10.91 5.13
N VAL A 359 -2.93 10.23 6.08
CA VAL A 359 -1.50 10.33 6.35
C VAL A 359 -0.83 8.99 6.11
N ALA A 360 0.14 8.94 5.21
CA ALA A 360 0.98 7.75 5.06
C ALA A 360 1.98 7.67 6.21
N MET A 361 2.19 6.43 6.67
CA MET A 361 3.13 6.06 7.73
C MET A 361 4.00 4.89 7.28
N PHE A 362 4.35 4.88 5.99
CA PHE A 362 5.20 3.84 5.41
C PHE A 362 6.60 3.84 6.04
N PRO A 363 7.34 2.70 6.00
CA PRO A 363 8.61 2.55 6.71
C PRO A 363 9.67 3.63 6.42
N SER A 364 9.64 4.28 5.26
CA SER A 364 10.57 5.37 4.90
C SER A 364 10.23 6.73 5.49
N ILE A 365 9.05 6.86 6.11
CA ILE A 365 8.65 8.08 6.82
C ILE A 365 9.13 7.94 8.27
N ASP A 366 9.86 8.94 8.73
CA ASP A 366 10.36 8.94 10.10
C ASP A 366 9.23 9.30 11.08
N SER A 367 9.21 8.65 12.24
CA SER A 367 8.18 8.89 13.26
C SER A 367 8.22 10.31 13.80
N GLU A 368 9.40 10.94 13.83
CA GLU A 368 9.59 12.35 14.19
C GLU A 368 8.91 13.28 13.18
N ASP A 369 8.91 12.93 11.88
CA ASP A 369 8.19 13.71 10.85
C ASP A 369 6.68 13.63 11.07
N VAL A 370 6.14 12.47 11.50
CA VAL A 370 4.72 12.32 11.86
C VAL A 370 4.37 13.16 13.09
N ALA A 371 5.23 13.18 14.11
CA ALA A 371 5.04 14.03 15.28
C ALA A 371 5.04 15.53 14.90
N SER A 372 5.95 15.95 14.03
CA SER A 372 6.01 17.31 13.48
C SER A 372 4.75 17.64 12.66
N LEU A 373 4.23 16.72 11.87
CA LEU A 373 2.95 16.91 11.17
C LEU A 373 1.81 17.18 12.16
N CYS A 374 1.69 16.41 13.24
CA CYS A 374 0.68 16.64 14.29
C CYS A 374 0.84 18.02 14.93
N ALA A 375 2.07 18.45 15.21
CA ALA A 375 2.37 19.77 15.74
C ALA A 375 2.00 20.89 14.75
N CYS A 376 2.26 20.72 13.46
CA CYS A 376 1.85 21.62 12.40
C CYS A 376 0.32 21.76 12.35
N ILE A 377 -0.43 20.66 12.44
CA ILE A 377 -1.90 20.67 12.43
C ILE A 377 -2.43 21.43 13.66
N ASN A 378 -1.90 21.15 14.86
CA ASN A 378 -2.29 21.90 16.07
C ASN A 378 -2.04 23.40 15.91
N TRP A 379 -0.86 23.78 15.37
CA TRP A 379 -0.53 25.19 15.15
C TRP A 379 -1.49 25.83 14.12
N ILE A 380 -1.80 25.15 13.03
CA ILE A 380 -2.74 25.65 12.00
C ILE A 380 -4.12 25.89 12.64
N VAL A 381 -4.69 24.91 13.33
CA VAL A 381 -6.02 25.03 13.98
C VAL A 381 -6.04 26.17 14.99
N GLY A 382 -4.96 26.39 15.73
CA GLY A 382 -4.86 27.50 16.69
C GLY A 382 -4.69 28.88 16.05
N ASN A 383 -4.45 28.97 14.73
CA ASN A 383 -4.18 30.22 14.00
C ASN A 383 -5.16 30.49 12.84
N LEU A 384 -6.11 29.59 12.57
CA LEU A 384 -7.26 29.82 11.70
C LEU A 384 -8.36 30.58 12.46
#